data_6b39afdf8446b773e1b69a3e7ffb74d8
#
_entry.id   6b39afdf8446b773e1b69a3e7ffb74d8
#
_cell.length_a   1.000
_cell.length_b   1.000
_cell.length_c   1.000
_cell.angle_alpha   90.00
_cell.angle_beta   90.00
_cell.angle_gamma   90.00
#
_symmetry.space_group_name_H-M   'P 1'
#
loop_
_entity.id
_entity.type
_entity.pdbx_description
1 polymer ?
#
loop_
_entity_poly.entity_id
_entity_poly.type
_entity_poly.pdbx_seq_one_letter_code
_entity_poly.pdbx_strand_id
1 'polypeptide(L)'
;VAEKAQSVAVVPFAGEWKDLGTWNTLTDELSEHTMGNVVMDEESENTHVINELGLPIMCIGTRNLVIAASNDGILISDKDKSENIKTYADCLQHRPMFEERRWGEYKVVDTAEFSDGYKSLTKQLKIKSGKSISYQVHRHRDEVWTFIDGEGELVLDDIRSVISRGDTITIKKGVKHAVRAISELTFIEVQSGNLLAEEDIEQFDY
;
A
#
# COMPACT_ATOMS: atom_id res chain seq x y z
N VAL A 1 -17.48 -21.71 5.63
CA VAL A 1 -16.97 -23.06 5.97
C VAL A 1 -17.95 -23.77 6.87
N ALA A 2 -18.49 -23.14 7.91
CA ALA A 2 -19.42 -23.75 8.86
C ALA A 2 -20.73 -24.21 8.19
N GLU A 3 -21.27 -23.43 7.25
CA GLU A 3 -22.54 -23.72 6.54
C GLU A 3 -22.49 -25.01 5.70
N LYS A 4 -21.29 -25.47 5.33
CA LYS A 4 -21.10 -26.69 4.50
C LYS A 4 -20.55 -27.87 5.32
N ALA A 5 -20.36 -27.70 6.62
CA ALA A 5 -19.84 -28.76 7.48
C ALA A 5 -20.91 -29.77 7.81
N GLN A 6 -20.58 -31.09 7.71
CA GLN A 6 -21.50 -32.18 8.06
C GLN A 6 -21.65 -32.31 9.58
N SER A 7 -20.74 -31.77 10.36
CA SER A 7 -20.76 -31.79 11.82
C SER A 7 -20.13 -30.50 12.37
N VAL A 8 -20.83 -29.83 13.27
CA VAL A 8 -20.38 -28.60 13.92
C VAL A 8 -20.49 -28.81 15.44
N ALA A 9 -19.38 -28.57 16.14
CA ALA A 9 -19.39 -28.53 17.61
C ALA A 9 -19.36 -27.06 18.06
N VAL A 10 -20.17 -26.72 19.06
CA VAL A 10 -20.20 -25.40 19.68
C VAL A 10 -19.58 -25.48 21.06
N VAL A 11 -18.59 -24.65 21.28
CA VAL A 11 -18.00 -24.43 22.61
C VAL A 11 -18.56 -23.11 23.14
N PRO A 12 -19.28 -23.11 24.28
CA PRO A 12 -19.77 -21.88 24.86
C PRO A 12 -18.60 -21.04 25.36
N PHE A 13 -18.61 -19.77 25.00
CA PHE A 13 -17.65 -18.77 25.42
C PHE A 13 -18.32 -17.87 26.48
N ALA A 14 -17.74 -17.80 27.67
CA ALA A 14 -18.25 -17.01 28.80
C ALA A 14 -17.52 -15.68 29.00
N GLY A 15 -16.60 -15.32 28.09
CA GLY A 15 -15.87 -14.05 28.12
C GLY A 15 -16.62 -12.92 27.38
N GLU A 16 -16.07 -11.73 27.45
CA GLU A 16 -16.56 -10.60 26.68
C GLU A 16 -16.15 -10.73 25.21
N TRP A 17 -17.07 -10.43 24.31
CA TRP A 17 -16.82 -10.37 22.88
C TRP A 17 -17.46 -9.11 22.33
N LYS A 18 -16.72 -8.31 21.59
CA LYS A 18 -17.20 -7.09 20.94
C LYS A 18 -16.85 -7.13 19.46
N ASP A 19 -17.80 -6.80 18.61
CA ASP A 19 -17.56 -6.61 17.19
C ASP A 19 -16.94 -5.22 16.96
N LEU A 20 -15.74 -5.19 16.43
CA LEU A 20 -15.04 -3.97 16.04
C LEU A 20 -15.18 -3.65 14.55
N GLY A 21 -16.31 -4.07 13.95
CA GLY A 21 -16.57 -3.94 12.53
C GLY A 21 -16.84 -2.51 12.02
N THR A 22 -16.95 -1.52 12.91
CA THR A 22 -17.12 -0.12 12.55
C THR A 22 -16.06 0.75 13.21
N TRP A 23 -15.78 1.92 12.63
CA TRP A 23 -14.85 2.88 13.21
C TRP A 23 -15.30 3.37 14.59
N ASN A 24 -16.62 3.51 14.81
CA ASN A 24 -17.15 3.88 16.10
C ASN A 24 -16.79 2.84 17.16
N THR A 25 -17.12 1.58 16.92
CA THR A 25 -16.82 0.50 17.88
C THR A 25 -15.33 0.30 18.09
N LEU A 26 -14.50 0.49 17.06
CA LEU A 26 -13.05 0.43 17.16
C LEU A 26 -12.51 1.58 18.02
N THR A 27 -12.93 2.82 17.76
CA THR A 27 -12.43 3.99 18.48
C THR A 27 -12.86 4.04 19.94
N ASP A 28 -13.96 3.40 20.31
CA ASP A 28 -14.38 3.26 21.72
C ASP A 28 -13.41 2.38 22.54
N GLU A 29 -12.65 1.51 21.89
CA GLU A 29 -11.66 0.62 22.52
C GLU A 29 -10.24 1.19 22.50
N LEU A 30 -10.01 2.27 21.73
CA LEU A 30 -8.69 2.91 21.69
C LEU A 30 -8.48 3.79 22.93
N SER A 31 -7.37 3.59 23.61
CA SER A 31 -6.96 4.43 24.75
C SER A 31 -6.46 5.81 24.32
N GLU A 32 -5.98 5.92 23.10
CA GLU A 32 -5.39 7.14 22.54
C GLU A 32 -6.30 7.74 21.47
N HIS A 33 -6.54 9.02 21.55
CA HIS A 33 -7.33 9.76 20.56
C HIS A 33 -6.55 10.06 19.27
N THR A 34 -5.22 10.02 19.31
CA THR A 34 -4.37 10.35 18.18
C THR A 34 -3.28 9.30 17.98
N MET A 35 -3.11 8.86 16.76
CA MET A 35 -2.03 7.96 16.32
C MET A 35 -1.30 8.60 15.12
N GLY A 36 0.04 8.57 15.14
CA GLY A 36 0.87 9.15 14.07
C GLY A 36 1.12 10.65 14.28
N ASN A 37 1.43 11.36 13.18
CA ASN A 37 1.75 12.80 13.22
C ASN A 37 0.46 13.64 13.26
N VAL A 38 -0.04 13.92 14.46
CA VAL A 38 -1.32 14.62 14.68
C VAL A 38 -1.14 15.73 15.69
N VAL A 39 -1.76 16.89 15.41
CA VAL A 39 -1.94 18.00 16.33
C VAL A 39 -3.43 18.22 16.54
N MET A 40 -3.88 18.12 17.78
CA MET A 40 -5.30 18.31 18.15
C MET A 40 -5.39 19.29 19.33
N ASP A 41 -6.30 20.25 19.24
CA ASP A 41 -6.53 21.25 20.28
C ASP A 41 -7.39 20.70 21.44
N GLU A 42 -7.46 21.48 22.52
CA GLU A 42 -8.25 21.14 23.71
C GLU A 42 -9.77 21.29 23.50
N GLU A 43 -10.20 21.96 22.43
CA GLU A 43 -11.61 22.16 22.10
C GLU A 43 -12.18 21.00 21.27
N SER A 44 -11.32 20.13 20.78
CA SER A 44 -11.73 18.93 20.06
C SER A 44 -12.26 17.87 21.01
N GLU A 45 -13.50 17.42 20.77
CA GLU A 45 -14.22 16.48 21.63
C GLU A 45 -14.56 15.19 20.87
N ASN A 46 -14.37 14.03 21.52
CA ASN A 46 -14.71 12.71 20.97
C ASN A 46 -14.22 12.48 19.51
N THR A 47 -13.08 13.07 19.17
CA THR A 47 -12.46 12.92 17.85
C THR A 47 -11.29 11.97 17.95
N HIS A 48 -11.21 10.97 17.02
CA HIS A 48 -10.07 10.07 16.91
C HIS A 48 -9.41 10.25 15.54
N VAL A 49 -8.09 10.32 15.55
CA VAL A 49 -7.28 10.51 14.35
C VAL A 49 -6.24 9.40 14.27
N ILE A 50 -6.28 8.63 13.19
CA ILE A 50 -5.30 7.60 12.85
C ILE A 50 -4.60 8.04 11.57
N ASN A 51 -3.35 8.46 11.69
CA ASN A 51 -2.56 9.00 10.59
C ASN A 51 -1.36 8.10 10.30
N GLU A 52 -1.44 7.35 9.24
CA GLU A 52 -0.33 6.52 8.72
C GLU A 52 0.54 7.26 7.70
N LEU A 53 0.16 8.51 7.35
CA LEU A 53 0.92 9.34 6.42
C LEU A 53 2.07 10.07 7.11
N GLY A 54 3.10 10.41 6.34
CA GLY A 54 4.17 11.30 6.80
C GLY A 54 3.76 12.78 6.95
N LEU A 55 2.58 13.17 6.47
CA LEU A 55 2.07 14.53 6.55
C LEU A 55 1.37 14.75 7.91
N PRO A 56 1.50 15.94 8.54
CA PRO A 56 0.77 16.23 9.77
C PRO A 56 -0.72 16.43 9.50
N ILE A 57 -1.55 15.94 10.43
CA ILE A 57 -2.99 16.27 10.48
C ILE A 57 -3.22 17.20 11.67
N MET A 58 -3.88 18.32 11.42
CA MET A 58 -4.26 19.28 12.46
C MET A 58 -5.78 19.31 12.61
N CYS A 59 -6.27 19.09 13.82
CA CYS A 59 -7.69 19.14 14.19
C CYS A 59 -7.91 20.26 15.19
N ILE A 60 -8.82 21.18 14.89
CA ILE A 60 -9.13 22.34 15.72
C ILE A 60 -10.64 22.42 15.88
N GLY A 61 -11.14 22.33 17.13
CA GLY A 61 -12.56 22.40 17.45
C GLY A 61 -13.41 21.30 16.80
N THR A 62 -12.83 20.15 16.51
CA THR A 62 -13.51 19.02 15.86
C THR A 62 -14.35 18.24 16.88
N ARG A 63 -15.49 17.68 16.44
CA ARG A 63 -16.40 16.97 17.33
C ARG A 63 -16.94 15.70 16.70
N ASN A 64 -16.94 14.62 17.49
CA ASN A 64 -17.53 13.32 17.14
C ASN A 64 -17.04 12.76 15.81
N LEU A 65 -15.76 12.92 15.49
CA LEU A 65 -15.19 12.48 14.22
C LEU A 65 -14.25 11.29 14.39
N VAL A 66 -14.21 10.47 13.35
CA VAL A 66 -13.06 9.61 13.04
C VAL A 66 -12.39 10.15 11.78
N ILE A 67 -11.07 10.31 11.87
CA ILE A 67 -10.22 10.68 10.74
C ILE A 67 -9.19 9.58 10.59
N ALA A 68 -9.20 8.88 9.47
CA ALA A 68 -8.22 7.84 9.15
C ALA A 68 -7.54 8.20 7.83
N ALA A 69 -6.22 8.35 7.87
CA ALA A 69 -5.42 8.72 6.71
C ALA A 69 -4.37 7.66 6.44
N SER A 70 -4.41 7.08 5.25
CA SER A 70 -3.46 6.11 4.73
C SER A 70 -3.05 6.46 3.31
N ASN A 71 -2.15 5.69 2.72
CA ASN A 71 -1.76 5.89 1.32
C ASN A 71 -2.94 5.68 0.35
N ASP A 72 -3.95 4.88 0.73
CA ASP A 72 -5.12 4.62 -0.11
C ASP A 72 -6.18 5.71 -0.05
N GLY A 73 -6.12 6.61 0.93
CA GLY A 73 -7.03 7.73 1.03
C GLY A 73 -7.20 8.30 2.42
N ILE A 74 -8.04 9.32 2.51
CA ILE A 74 -8.37 9.98 3.77
C ILE A 74 -9.88 9.85 4.00
N LEU A 75 -10.24 9.18 5.08
CA LEU A 75 -11.60 9.11 5.58
C LEU A 75 -11.80 10.19 6.65
N ILE A 76 -12.86 10.97 6.52
CA ILE A 76 -13.39 11.84 7.56
C ILE A 76 -14.87 11.50 7.72
N SER A 77 -15.25 11.01 8.88
CA SER A 77 -16.63 10.59 9.15
C SER A 77 -17.08 11.02 10.55
N ASP A 78 -18.33 11.40 10.65
CA ASP A 78 -19.01 11.40 11.94
C ASP A 78 -19.04 9.94 12.45
N LYS A 79 -18.74 9.74 13.74
CA LYS A 79 -18.68 8.40 14.35
C LYS A 79 -20.02 7.66 14.26
N ASP A 80 -21.13 8.37 14.47
CA ASP A 80 -22.47 7.78 14.44
C ASP A 80 -22.92 7.40 13.02
N LYS A 81 -22.15 7.86 11.98
CA LYS A 81 -22.38 7.52 10.57
C LYS A 81 -21.41 6.49 10.02
N SER A 82 -20.47 6.04 10.83
CA SER A 82 -19.38 5.15 10.38
C SER A 82 -19.87 3.80 9.82
N GLU A 83 -21.05 3.33 10.20
CA GLU A 83 -21.66 2.13 9.63
C GLU A 83 -22.02 2.25 8.13
N ASN A 84 -22.20 3.50 7.65
CA ASN A 84 -22.56 3.78 6.27
C ASN A 84 -21.35 3.84 5.33
N ILE A 85 -20.12 3.84 5.84
CA ILE A 85 -18.88 4.03 5.07
C ILE A 85 -18.78 3.02 3.93
N LYS A 86 -19.14 1.76 4.17
CA LYS A 86 -19.08 0.70 3.17
C LYS A 86 -19.84 1.05 1.89
N THR A 87 -21.03 1.65 2.02
CA THR A 87 -21.86 2.06 0.87
C THR A 87 -21.15 3.06 -0.05
N TYR A 88 -20.32 3.93 0.55
CA TYR A 88 -19.56 4.93 -0.21
C TYR A 88 -18.21 4.40 -0.67
N ALA A 89 -17.56 3.55 0.13
CA ALA A 89 -16.26 2.97 -0.21
C ALA A 89 -16.32 2.12 -1.47
N ASP A 90 -17.42 1.40 -1.70
CA ASP A 90 -17.64 0.60 -2.91
C ASP A 90 -17.62 1.43 -4.22
N CYS A 91 -17.78 2.76 -4.11
CA CYS A 91 -17.68 3.68 -5.25
C CYS A 91 -16.23 4.10 -5.54
N LEU A 92 -15.29 3.86 -4.62
CA LEU A 92 -13.89 4.26 -4.74
C LEU A 92 -13.07 3.11 -5.36
N GLN A 93 -13.25 2.91 -6.67
CA GLN A 93 -12.45 1.92 -7.41
C GLN A 93 -11.17 2.57 -7.90
N HIS A 94 -10.10 2.45 -7.14
CA HIS A 94 -8.76 2.88 -7.56
C HIS A 94 -7.75 1.75 -7.30
N ARG A 95 -6.60 1.87 -7.96
CA ARG A 95 -5.44 1.02 -7.69
C ARG A 95 -5.04 1.15 -6.21
N PRO A 96 -4.67 0.05 -5.53
CA PRO A 96 -4.04 0.15 -4.21
C PRO A 96 -2.80 1.06 -4.28
N MET A 97 -2.75 2.04 -3.39
CA MET A 97 -1.62 2.97 -3.29
C MET A 97 -0.50 2.43 -2.40
N PHE A 98 -0.81 1.43 -1.59
CA PHE A 98 0.14 0.70 -0.77
C PHE A 98 -0.22 -0.79 -0.75
N GLU A 99 0.79 -1.66 -0.81
CA GLU A 99 0.57 -3.10 -0.72
C GLU A 99 1.76 -3.82 -0.10
N GLU A 100 1.47 -4.70 0.86
CA GLU A 100 2.43 -5.66 1.38
C GLU A 100 2.41 -6.95 0.57
N ARG A 101 3.59 -7.44 0.21
CA ARG A 101 3.83 -8.67 -0.53
C ARG A 101 4.75 -9.61 0.26
N ARG A 102 4.84 -10.86 -0.14
CA ARG A 102 5.77 -11.83 0.48
C ARG A 102 7.24 -11.39 0.38
N TRP A 103 7.58 -10.64 -0.65
CA TRP A 103 8.94 -10.15 -0.88
C TRP A 103 9.24 -8.81 -0.18
N GLY A 104 8.24 -8.05 0.22
CA GLY A 104 8.38 -6.73 0.81
C GLY A 104 7.13 -5.92 0.69
N GLU A 105 7.26 -4.66 0.29
CA GLU A 105 6.15 -3.73 0.15
C GLU A 105 6.40 -2.74 -0.99
N TYR A 106 5.35 -2.13 -1.50
CA TYR A 106 5.45 -0.95 -2.32
C TYR A 106 4.40 0.09 -1.95
N LYS A 107 4.72 1.34 -2.22
CA LYS A 107 3.75 2.43 -2.22
C LYS A 107 3.81 3.20 -3.53
N VAL A 108 2.66 3.62 -4.03
CA VAL A 108 2.55 4.55 -5.15
C VAL A 108 2.86 5.94 -4.63
N VAL A 109 3.78 6.63 -5.30
CA VAL A 109 4.23 7.98 -4.95
C VAL A 109 3.52 9.01 -5.81
N ASP A 110 3.37 8.70 -7.10
CA ASP A 110 2.74 9.61 -8.07
C ASP A 110 2.15 8.86 -9.26
N THR A 111 1.11 9.43 -9.85
CA THR A 111 0.51 8.96 -11.10
C THR A 111 0.16 10.14 -11.99
N ALA A 112 0.48 10.07 -13.28
CA ALA A 112 0.10 11.07 -14.24
C ALA A 112 -0.42 10.47 -15.54
N GLU A 113 -1.37 11.16 -16.18
CA GLU A 113 -1.83 10.87 -17.52
C GLU A 113 -1.70 12.14 -18.35
N PHE A 114 -1.04 12.04 -19.50
CA PHE A 114 -0.76 13.16 -20.39
C PHE A 114 -1.80 13.25 -21.50
N SER A 115 -1.88 14.40 -22.16
CA SER A 115 -2.89 14.69 -23.18
C SER A 115 -2.85 13.79 -24.42
N ASP A 116 -1.73 13.13 -24.66
CA ASP A 116 -1.53 12.15 -25.74
C ASP A 116 -1.86 10.70 -25.33
N GLY A 117 -2.39 10.51 -24.10
CA GLY A 117 -2.71 9.21 -23.55
C GLY A 117 -1.52 8.47 -22.94
N TYR A 118 -0.31 9.07 -22.95
CA TYR A 118 0.84 8.52 -22.26
C TYR A 118 0.66 8.63 -20.75
N LYS A 119 1.13 7.64 -19.99
CA LYS A 119 0.95 7.56 -18.54
C LYS A 119 2.28 7.34 -17.85
N SER A 120 2.38 7.83 -16.63
CA SER A 120 3.46 7.48 -15.73
C SER A 120 2.92 7.03 -14.37
N LEU A 121 3.64 6.13 -13.74
CA LEU A 121 3.39 5.62 -12.40
C LEU A 121 4.71 5.51 -11.67
N THR A 122 4.83 6.21 -10.56
CA THR A 122 6.02 6.15 -9.70
C THR A 122 5.70 5.35 -8.44
N LYS A 123 6.51 4.33 -8.17
CA LYS A 123 6.42 3.51 -6.96
C LYS A 123 7.73 3.59 -6.18
N GLN A 124 7.65 3.54 -4.87
CA GLN A 124 8.76 3.16 -4.00
C GLN A 124 8.59 1.71 -3.62
N LEU A 125 9.59 0.89 -3.90
CA LEU A 125 9.62 -0.53 -3.51
C LEU A 125 10.64 -0.73 -2.40
N LYS A 126 10.29 -1.60 -1.46
CA LYS A 126 11.19 -2.05 -0.39
C LYS A 126 11.17 -3.57 -0.33
N ILE A 127 12.31 -4.18 -0.67
CA ILE A 127 12.46 -5.63 -0.72
C ILE A 127 13.21 -6.10 0.53
N LYS A 128 12.63 -7.06 1.25
CA LYS A 128 13.26 -7.69 2.42
C LYS A 128 14.52 -8.43 2.01
N SER A 129 15.57 -8.40 2.86
CA SER A 129 16.81 -9.13 2.63
C SER A 129 16.55 -10.59 2.25
N GLY A 130 17.24 -11.09 1.23
CA GLY A 130 17.12 -12.44 0.69
C GLY A 130 15.88 -12.71 -0.15
N LYS A 131 14.98 -11.72 -0.31
CA LYS A 131 13.78 -11.84 -1.15
C LYS A 131 14.02 -11.25 -2.54
N SER A 132 13.12 -11.58 -3.47
CA SER A 132 13.17 -11.12 -4.85
C SER A 132 11.76 -10.83 -5.37
N ILE A 133 11.66 -9.90 -6.30
CA ILE A 133 10.53 -9.83 -7.23
C ILE A 133 10.70 -10.92 -8.29
N SER A 134 9.57 -11.28 -8.94
CA SER A 134 9.56 -12.31 -9.99
C SER A 134 10.46 -11.93 -11.16
N TYR A 135 11.01 -12.94 -11.85
CA TYR A 135 11.63 -12.74 -13.16
C TYR A 135 10.52 -12.58 -14.20
N GLN A 136 10.44 -11.39 -14.79
CA GLN A 136 9.25 -10.95 -15.53
C GLN A 136 9.61 -10.07 -16.73
N VAL A 137 8.63 -9.91 -17.64
CA VAL A 137 8.69 -8.99 -18.78
C VAL A 137 7.39 -8.19 -18.85
N HIS A 138 7.50 -6.94 -19.28
CA HIS A 138 6.38 -6.07 -19.62
C HIS A 138 6.32 -5.81 -21.12
N ARG A 139 5.12 -5.80 -21.69
CA ARG A 139 4.91 -5.61 -23.13
C ARG A 139 4.56 -4.18 -23.52
N HIS A 140 4.04 -3.39 -22.56
CA HIS A 140 3.42 -2.08 -22.84
C HIS A 140 4.08 -0.92 -22.13
N ARG A 141 5.03 -1.18 -21.21
CA ARG A 141 5.70 -0.12 -20.43
C ARG A 141 7.21 -0.28 -20.42
N ASP A 142 7.88 0.86 -20.32
CA ASP A 142 9.28 0.96 -19.91
C ASP A 142 9.35 1.22 -18.41
N GLU A 143 10.45 0.85 -17.77
CA GLU A 143 10.71 1.12 -16.36
C GLU A 143 12.08 1.76 -16.16
N VAL A 144 12.16 2.67 -15.20
CA VAL A 144 13.42 3.21 -14.70
C VAL A 144 13.48 2.95 -13.20
N TRP A 145 14.53 2.24 -12.75
CA TRP A 145 14.76 1.95 -11.36
C TRP A 145 15.95 2.76 -10.85
N THR A 146 15.77 3.46 -9.74
CA THR A 146 16.86 4.18 -9.06
C THR A 146 16.97 3.63 -7.64
N PHE A 147 18.09 3.01 -7.33
CA PHE A 147 18.37 2.38 -6.05
C PHE A 147 18.76 3.42 -5.00
N ILE A 148 17.98 3.49 -3.91
CA ILE A 148 18.08 4.52 -2.88
C ILE A 148 18.87 4.01 -1.68
N ASP A 149 18.69 2.72 -1.34
CA ASP A 149 19.40 2.08 -0.22
C ASP A 149 19.52 0.59 -0.41
N GLY A 150 20.55 -0.01 0.18
CA GLY A 150 20.81 -1.44 0.16
C GLY A 150 21.64 -1.89 -1.06
N GLU A 151 21.81 -3.22 -1.14
CA GLU A 151 22.51 -3.93 -2.20
C GLU A 151 21.66 -5.08 -2.72
N GLY A 152 21.76 -5.38 -4.02
CA GLY A 152 21.02 -6.42 -4.68
C GLY A 152 21.73 -7.02 -5.88
N GLU A 153 21.18 -8.15 -6.36
CA GLU A 153 21.52 -8.76 -7.63
C GLU A 153 20.41 -8.46 -8.64
N LEU A 154 20.74 -7.73 -9.67
CA LEU A 154 19.87 -7.43 -10.81
C LEU A 154 20.10 -8.49 -11.90
N VAL A 155 19.00 -8.89 -12.54
CA VAL A 155 19.05 -9.74 -13.74
C VAL A 155 18.31 -9.05 -14.87
N LEU A 156 18.99 -8.90 -16.00
CA LEU A 156 18.45 -8.36 -17.25
C LEU A 156 18.77 -9.34 -18.37
N ASP A 157 17.75 -9.91 -19.03
CA ASP A 157 17.92 -10.90 -20.11
C ASP A 157 19.00 -11.96 -19.78
N ASP A 158 18.85 -12.61 -18.60
CA ASP A 158 19.72 -13.63 -18.04
C ASP A 158 21.15 -13.15 -17.63
N ILE A 159 21.46 -11.86 -17.80
CA ILE A 159 22.73 -11.28 -17.36
C ILE A 159 22.57 -10.76 -15.94
N ARG A 160 23.47 -11.23 -15.05
CA ARG A 160 23.50 -10.84 -13.63
C ARG A 160 24.49 -9.71 -13.38
N SER A 161 24.10 -8.76 -12.56
CA SER A 161 24.97 -7.69 -12.07
C SER A 161 24.64 -7.34 -10.63
N VAL A 162 25.59 -6.84 -9.91
CA VAL A 162 25.38 -6.29 -8.56
C VAL A 162 24.97 -4.84 -8.71
N ILE A 163 23.96 -4.44 -7.91
CA ILE A 163 23.49 -3.06 -7.81
C ILE A 163 23.55 -2.58 -6.37
N SER A 164 23.71 -1.28 -6.22
CA SER A 164 23.85 -0.61 -4.95
C SER A 164 23.22 0.79 -4.98
N ARG A 165 23.23 1.46 -3.84
CA ARG A 165 22.75 2.84 -3.73
C ARG A 165 23.39 3.76 -4.79
N GLY A 166 22.52 4.50 -5.50
CA GLY A 166 22.89 5.47 -6.53
C GLY A 166 22.86 4.90 -7.95
N ASP A 167 22.80 3.59 -8.12
CA ASP A 167 22.65 2.99 -9.44
C ASP A 167 21.28 3.31 -10.02
N THR A 168 21.25 3.53 -11.34
CA THR A 168 20.00 3.75 -12.09
C THR A 168 19.98 2.87 -13.31
N ILE A 169 18.89 2.15 -13.50
CA ILE A 169 18.73 1.17 -14.56
C ILE A 169 17.49 1.52 -15.37
N THR A 170 17.62 1.52 -16.70
CA THR A 170 16.50 1.62 -17.62
C THR A 170 16.16 0.25 -18.18
N ILE A 171 14.94 -0.18 -18.00
CA ILE A 171 14.39 -1.46 -18.46
C ILE A 171 13.38 -1.16 -19.55
N LYS A 172 13.70 -1.53 -20.78
CA LYS A 172 12.79 -1.35 -21.90
C LYS A 172 11.73 -2.44 -21.92
N LYS A 173 10.54 -2.10 -22.44
CA LYS A 173 9.51 -3.11 -22.72
C LYS A 173 10.09 -4.28 -23.51
N GLY A 174 9.75 -5.50 -23.14
CA GLY A 174 10.25 -6.72 -23.74
C GLY A 174 11.56 -7.25 -23.13
N VAL A 175 12.21 -6.50 -22.24
CA VAL A 175 13.41 -6.95 -21.50
C VAL A 175 12.97 -7.74 -20.27
N LYS A 176 13.46 -8.96 -20.14
CA LYS A 176 13.23 -9.78 -18.93
C LYS A 176 14.09 -9.26 -17.80
N HIS A 177 13.48 -9.11 -16.62
CA HIS A 177 14.18 -8.55 -15.47
C HIS A 177 13.69 -9.10 -14.13
N ALA A 178 14.60 -9.11 -13.17
CA ALA A 178 14.35 -9.39 -11.76
C ALA A 178 15.37 -8.67 -10.88
N VAL A 179 15.03 -8.46 -9.63
CA VAL A 179 16.03 -8.05 -8.62
C VAL A 179 15.83 -8.88 -7.35
N ARG A 180 16.94 -9.34 -6.78
CA ARG A 180 17.03 -10.00 -5.50
C ARG A 180 17.78 -9.12 -4.53
N ALA A 181 17.21 -8.86 -3.37
CA ALA A 181 17.83 -8.09 -2.31
C ALA A 181 18.89 -8.94 -1.58
N ILE A 182 20.14 -8.45 -1.51
CA ILE A 182 21.21 -9.01 -0.69
C ILE A 182 21.06 -8.49 0.74
N SER A 183 20.97 -7.18 0.92
CA SER A 183 20.49 -6.53 2.14
C SER A 183 19.03 -6.07 1.94
N GLU A 184 18.40 -5.45 2.91
CA GLU A 184 17.13 -4.74 2.66
C GLU A 184 17.37 -3.71 1.56
N LEU A 185 16.54 -3.73 0.50
CA LEU A 185 16.76 -2.97 -0.73
C LEU A 185 15.59 -2.03 -0.98
N THR A 186 15.87 -0.73 -1.11
CA THR A 186 14.87 0.28 -1.43
C THR A 186 15.20 0.96 -2.75
N PHE A 187 14.23 1.06 -3.65
CA PHE A 187 14.37 1.77 -4.92
C PHE A 187 13.09 2.46 -5.35
N ILE A 188 13.25 3.47 -6.21
CA ILE A 188 12.16 4.15 -6.89
C ILE A 188 12.05 3.55 -8.29
N GLU A 189 10.85 3.13 -8.63
CA GLU A 189 10.47 2.64 -9.94
C GLU A 189 9.57 3.67 -10.62
N VAL A 190 9.94 4.09 -11.81
CA VAL A 190 9.10 4.91 -12.69
C VAL A 190 8.68 4.06 -13.87
N GLN A 191 7.42 3.69 -13.94
CA GLN A 191 6.82 3.03 -15.09
C GLN A 191 6.27 4.07 -16.04
N SER A 192 6.43 3.85 -17.35
CA SER A 192 5.94 4.78 -18.35
C SER A 192 5.49 4.07 -19.63
N GLY A 193 4.34 4.46 -20.17
CA GLY A 193 3.75 3.84 -21.37
C GLY A 193 2.28 4.23 -21.57
N ASN A 194 1.67 3.69 -22.63
CA ASN A 194 0.25 3.93 -22.92
C ASN A 194 -0.70 3.02 -22.12
N LEU A 195 -0.16 1.92 -21.57
CA LEU A 195 -0.90 0.97 -20.74
C LEU A 195 -0.04 0.59 -19.52
N LEU A 196 -0.52 0.95 -18.33
CA LEU A 196 0.13 0.62 -17.05
C LEU A 196 -0.82 -0.28 -16.22
N ALA A 197 -1.14 -1.46 -16.76
CA ALA A 197 -1.97 -2.46 -16.10
C ALA A 197 -1.10 -3.39 -15.23
N GLU A 198 -1.62 -3.83 -14.09
CA GLU A 198 -0.92 -4.80 -13.23
C GLU A 198 -0.79 -6.16 -13.94
N GLU A 199 -1.73 -6.48 -14.85
CA GLU A 199 -1.75 -7.72 -15.65
C GLU A 199 -0.70 -7.73 -16.76
N ASP A 200 -0.03 -6.58 -17.06
CA ASP A 200 1.09 -6.51 -18.02
C ASP A 200 2.37 -7.11 -17.41
N ILE A 201 2.25 -8.34 -16.91
CA ILE A 201 3.34 -9.12 -16.32
C ILE A 201 3.29 -10.55 -16.87
N GLU A 202 4.33 -10.95 -17.61
CA GLU A 202 4.59 -12.34 -17.97
C GLU A 202 5.77 -12.82 -17.11
N GLN A 203 5.53 -13.84 -16.28
CA GLN A 203 6.53 -14.38 -15.35
C GLN A 203 7.24 -15.60 -15.92
N PHE A 204 8.49 -15.74 -15.55
CA PHE A 204 9.36 -16.86 -15.96
C PHE A 204 9.95 -17.55 -14.74
N ASP A 205 10.23 -18.85 -14.88
CA ASP A 205 11.03 -19.58 -13.92
C ASP A 205 12.49 -19.11 -13.98
N TYR A 206 13.13 -19.05 -12.76
CA TYR A 206 14.43 -18.42 -12.63
C TYR A 206 15.30 -19.12 -11.56
#